data_5d7c516ff91752547295585c2c08de0f
#
_entry.id   5d7c516ff91752547295585c2c08de0f
#
_cell.length_a   1.000
_cell.length_b   1.000
_cell.length_c   1.000
_cell.angle_alpha   90.00
_cell.angle_beta   90.00
_cell.angle_gamma   90.00
#
_symmetry.space_group_name_H-M   'P 1'
#
loop_
_entity.id
_entity.type
_entity.pdbx_description
1 polymer ?
#
loop_
_entity_poly.entity_id
_entity_poly.type
_entity_poly.pdbx_seq_one_letter_code
_entity_poly.pdbx_strand_id
1 'polypeptide(L)'
;MPAISTDLFKKSYTTSPKELSPAVLAFCAGINADARPSYIAVQPDNEAQPSECFNNVAAKVDREGGSVVYGWLIWEWPRVFIEAEHHAVWGKDGALLDITPPINGETRILFLPDPARTYDFVGQKRLINIKKSLGQFASVPDWVRVADTLQRTIERHSVGNQFTMDRNHLAALGRDVQQSLGAVFVDLAHNTGPNDRCFCRSGKKFKKCCSPLIQLLNCGSE
;
A
#
# COMPACT_ATOMS: atom_id res chain seq x y z
N MET A 1 22.60 14.66 -9.44
CA MET A 1 21.33 13.90 -9.27
C MET A 1 20.17 14.85 -9.53
N PRO A 2 19.08 14.41 -10.18
CA PRO A 2 17.91 15.26 -10.36
C PRO A 2 17.39 15.73 -9.00
N ALA A 3 16.98 17.00 -8.92
CA ALA A 3 16.38 17.52 -7.71
C ALA A 3 14.89 17.12 -7.66
N ILE A 4 14.48 16.45 -6.59
CA ILE A 4 13.13 15.97 -6.37
C ILE A 4 12.55 16.69 -5.16
N SER A 5 11.40 17.38 -5.34
CA SER A 5 10.72 18.05 -4.24
C SER A 5 10.23 17.05 -3.19
N THR A 6 10.38 17.42 -1.92
CA THR A 6 9.86 16.65 -0.79
C THR A 6 8.35 16.45 -0.83
N ASP A 7 7.61 17.30 -1.54
CA ASP A 7 6.17 17.19 -1.69
C ASP A 7 5.71 15.96 -2.47
N LEU A 8 6.60 15.36 -3.28
CA LEU A 8 6.31 14.08 -3.92
C LEU A 8 6.22 12.95 -2.89
N PHE A 9 7.08 12.95 -1.88
CA PHE A 9 7.12 11.89 -0.87
C PHE A 9 5.94 11.95 0.13
N LYS A 10 5.17 13.04 0.14
CA LYS A 10 3.99 13.21 1.00
C LYS A 10 2.69 12.72 0.35
N LYS A 11 2.70 12.35 -0.94
CA LYS A 11 1.49 11.94 -1.67
C LYS A 11 1.21 10.47 -1.47
N SER A 12 -0.07 10.10 -1.41
CA SER A 12 -0.51 8.73 -1.57
C SER A 12 -0.58 8.37 -3.06
N TYR A 13 0.07 7.28 -3.44
CA TYR A 13 0.11 6.80 -4.83
C TYR A 13 -0.72 5.53 -5.03
N THR A 14 -0.95 4.78 -3.96
CA THR A 14 -1.72 3.54 -3.98
C THR A 14 -3.21 3.77 -3.86
N THR A 15 -3.98 2.84 -4.36
CA THR A 15 -5.43 2.77 -4.23
C THR A 15 -5.87 1.33 -4.30
N SER A 16 -7.08 1.03 -3.85
CA SER A 16 -7.71 -0.23 -4.23
C SER A 16 -7.76 -0.32 -5.77
N PRO A 17 -7.36 -1.45 -6.38
CA PRO A 17 -7.44 -1.64 -7.83
C PRO A 17 -8.82 -1.30 -8.36
N LYS A 18 -8.89 -0.66 -9.54
CA LYS A 18 -10.19 -0.29 -10.14
C LYS A 18 -10.89 -1.48 -10.76
N GLU A 19 -10.11 -2.46 -11.24
CA GLU A 19 -10.56 -3.66 -11.93
C GLU A 19 -9.66 -4.86 -11.58
N LEU A 20 -10.17 -6.05 -11.79
CA LEU A 20 -9.43 -7.30 -11.64
C LEU A 20 -8.58 -7.57 -12.89
N SER A 21 -7.53 -6.77 -13.08
CA SER A 21 -6.61 -6.98 -14.21
C SER A 21 -5.91 -8.34 -14.12
N PRO A 22 -5.39 -8.89 -15.24
CA PRO A 22 -4.61 -10.13 -15.21
C PRO A 22 -3.43 -10.08 -14.22
N ALA A 23 -2.79 -8.91 -14.07
CA ALA A 23 -1.68 -8.72 -13.12
C ALA A 23 -2.16 -8.81 -11.66
N VAL A 24 -3.29 -8.19 -11.33
CA VAL A 24 -3.92 -8.27 -10.00
C VAL A 24 -4.33 -9.71 -9.68
N LEU A 25 -5.00 -10.40 -10.63
CA LEU A 25 -5.41 -11.78 -10.43
C LEU A 25 -4.23 -12.73 -10.25
N ALA A 26 -3.19 -12.59 -11.08
CA ALA A 26 -1.97 -13.40 -10.96
C ALA A 26 -1.20 -13.13 -9.66
N PHE A 27 -1.21 -11.89 -9.17
CA PHE A 27 -0.63 -11.53 -7.87
C PHE A 27 -1.40 -12.20 -6.73
N CYS A 28 -2.73 -12.09 -6.71
CA CYS A 28 -3.58 -12.71 -5.69
C CYS A 28 -3.47 -14.23 -5.68
N ALA A 29 -3.48 -14.87 -6.86
CA ALA A 29 -3.29 -16.31 -6.99
C ALA A 29 -1.92 -16.80 -6.50
N GLY A 30 -0.88 -15.95 -6.61
CA GLY A 30 0.45 -16.24 -6.05
C GLY A 30 0.50 -16.16 -4.52
N ILE A 31 -0.47 -15.51 -3.87
CA ILE A 31 -0.58 -15.43 -2.40
C ILE A 31 -1.47 -16.57 -1.88
N ASN A 32 -2.65 -16.72 -2.45
CA ASN A 32 -3.60 -17.77 -2.09
C ASN A 32 -4.32 -18.23 -3.37
N ALA A 33 -3.94 -19.40 -3.87
CA ALA A 33 -4.48 -19.96 -5.11
C ALA A 33 -5.93 -20.46 -4.96
N ASP A 34 -6.34 -20.78 -3.74
CA ASP A 34 -7.67 -21.35 -3.43
C ASP A 34 -8.73 -20.27 -3.22
N ALA A 35 -8.32 -18.99 -3.13
CA ALA A 35 -9.22 -17.87 -2.90
C ALA A 35 -9.28 -16.94 -4.12
N ARG A 36 -10.39 -16.23 -4.24
CA ARG A 36 -10.56 -15.19 -5.25
C ARG A 36 -10.74 -13.82 -4.58
N PRO A 37 -10.02 -12.77 -5.04
CA PRO A 37 -10.23 -11.43 -4.54
C PRO A 37 -11.62 -10.92 -4.95
N SER A 38 -12.27 -10.18 -4.06
CA SER A 38 -13.56 -9.54 -4.33
C SER A 38 -13.58 -8.12 -3.77
N TYR A 39 -14.38 -7.27 -4.41
CA TYR A 39 -14.62 -5.93 -3.86
C TYR A 39 -15.63 -6.00 -2.73
N ILE A 40 -15.27 -5.42 -1.60
CA ILE A 40 -16.16 -5.27 -0.45
C ILE A 40 -16.33 -3.79 -0.10
N ALA A 41 -17.51 -3.44 0.41
CA ALA A 41 -17.82 -2.08 0.82
C ALA A 41 -17.01 -1.68 2.06
N VAL A 42 -16.67 -0.39 2.14
CA VAL A 42 -16.09 0.23 3.33
C VAL A 42 -17.20 1.01 4.02
N GLN A 43 -17.53 0.63 5.25
CA GLN A 43 -18.50 1.30 6.11
C GLN A 43 -17.91 1.37 7.52
N PRO A 44 -17.18 2.45 7.83
CA PRO A 44 -16.52 2.58 9.12
C PRO A 44 -17.51 2.46 10.29
N ASP A 45 -17.15 1.64 11.26
CA ASP A 45 -17.88 1.58 12.52
C ASP A 45 -17.55 2.83 13.35
N ASN A 46 -18.53 3.33 14.10
CA ASN A 46 -18.38 4.56 14.89
C ASN A 46 -17.29 4.46 15.97
N GLU A 47 -16.98 3.25 16.44
CA GLU A 47 -15.96 3.00 17.47
C GLU A 47 -14.61 2.59 16.86
N ALA A 48 -14.57 2.36 15.56
CA ALA A 48 -13.36 1.89 14.89
C ALA A 48 -12.28 2.98 14.79
N GLN A 49 -11.03 2.57 14.99
CA GLN A 49 -9.87 3.44 14.89
C GLN A 49 -9.11 3.20 13.59
N PRO A 50 -8.56 4.24 12.95
CA PRO A 50 -7.71 4.07 11.78
C PRO A 50 -6.53 3.13 12.05
N SER A 51 -6.18 2.28 11.08
CA SER A 51 -5.05 1.33 11.14
C SER A 51 -5.15 0.22 12.17
N GLU A 52 -6.32 0.04 12.80
CA GLU A 52 -6.58 -0.96 13.85
C GLU A 52 -7.55 -2.06 13.40
N CYS A 53 -7.47 -2.49 12.14
CA CYS A 53 -8.46 -3.41 11.53
C CYS A 53 -8.72 -4.67 12.37
N PHE A 54 -7.70 -5.29 12.95
CA PHE A 54 -7.85 -6.50 13.75
C PHE A 54 -8.61 -6.24 15.04
N ASN A 55 -8.26 -5.19 15.78
CA ASN A 55 -8.91 -4.80 17.02
C ASN A 55 -10.34 -4.30 16.76
N ASN A 56 -10.54 -3.50 15.71
CA ASN A 56 -11.86 -3.02 15.29
C ASN A 56 -12.83 -4.17 15.03
N VAL A 57 -12.38 -5.15 14.22
CA VAL A 57 -13.23 -6.28 13.84
C VAL A 57 -13.49 -7.19 15.03
N ALA A 58 -12.49 -7.47 15.87
CA ALA A 58 -12.68 -8.27 17.08
C ALA A 58 -13.71 -7.62 18.02
N ALA A 59 -13.58 -6.32 18.29
CA ALA A 59 -14.53 -5.59 19.13
C ALA A 59 -15.96 -5.59 18.54
N LYS A 60 -16.08 -5.47 17.21
CA LYS A 60 -17.39 -5.56 16.54
C LYS A 60 -18.00 -6.95 16.66
N VAL A 61 -17.21 -8.00 16.49
CA VAL A 61 -17.67 -9.38 16.68
C VAL A 61 -18.16 -9.61 18.11
N ASP A 62 -17.45 -9.10 19.10
CA ASP A 62 -17.85 -9.20 20.52
C ASP A 62 -19.18 -8.49 20.80
N ARG A 63 -19.44 -7.34 20.17
CA ARG A 63 -20.67 -6.57 20.35
C ARG A 63 -21.87 -7.12 19.58
N GLU A 64 -21.65 -7.50 18.32
CA GLU A 64 -22.74 -7.72 17.35
C GLU A 64 -22.75 -9.13 16.77
N GLY A 65 -21.78 -9.98 17.16
CA GLY A 65 -21.59 -11.31 16.58
C GLY A 65 -20.99 -11.25 15.17
N GLY A 66 -21.07 -12.36 14.46
CA GLY A 66 -20.38 -12.55 13.18
C GLY A 66 -19.01 -13.17 13.38
N SER A 67 -18.06 -12.86 12.49
CA SER A 67 -16.70 -13.44 12.52
C SER A 67 -15.65 -12.46 12.04
N VAL A 68 -14.41 -12.66 12.51
CA VAL A 68 -13.22 -12.03 11.95
C VAL A 68 -12.84 -12.80 10.68
N VAL A 69 -12.79 -12.14 9.54
CA VAL A 69 -12.30 -12.74 8.29
C VAL A 69 -10.95 -12.15 7.97
N TYR A 70 -9.91 -12.98 8.09
CA TYR A 70 -8.53 -12.59 7.80
C TYR A 70 -8.22 -12.69 6.32
N GLY A 71 -7.25 -11.88 5.87
CA GLY A 71 -6.80 -11.89 4.50
C GLY A 71 -5.91 -10.70 4.16
N TRP A 72 -6.01 -10.27 2.92
CA TRP A 72 -5.15 -9.26 2.35
C TRP A 72 -5.96 -8.16 1.69
N LEU A 73 -5.75 -6.92 2.10
CA LEU A 73 -6.21 -5.73 1.40
C LEU A 73 -5.23 -5.45 0.25
N ILE A 74 -5.75 -5.40 -0.97
CA ILE A 74 -4.92 -5.24 -2.18
C ILE A 74 -4.88 -3.78 -2.58
N TRP A 75 -3.66 -3.25 -2.64
CA TRP A 75 -3.33 -1.93 -3.11
C TRP A 75 -2.62 -1.98 -4.47
N GLU A 76 -2.82 -0.98 -5.29
CA GLU A 76 -2.13 -0.82 -6.56
C GLU A 76 -1.64 0.62 -6.73
N TRP A 77 -0.38 0.79 -7.09
CA TRP A 77 0.09 1.96 -7.80
C TRP A 77 0.16 1.58 -9.28
N PRO A 78 -0.80 2.03 -10.09
CA PRO A 78 -0.92 1.59 -11.49
C PRO A 78 0.39 1.75 -12.26
N ARG A 79 0.79 0.70 -12.99
CA ARG A 79 2.02 0.57 -13.75
C ARG A 79 3.30 0.39 -12.91
N VAL A 80 3.26 0.56 -11.60
CA VAL A 80 4.43 0.55 -10.72
C VAL A 80 4.50 -0.75 -9.92
N PHE A 81 3.58 -0.97 -8.99
CA PHE A 81 3.56 -2.17 -8.16
C PHE A 81 2.16 -2.49 -7.62
N ILE A 82 2.02 -3.72 -7.13
CA ILE A 82 0.86 -4.18 -6.35
C ILE A 82 1.36 -4.59 -4.96
N GLU A 83 0.54 -4.33 -3.96
CA GLU A 83 0.82 -4.66 -2.56
C GLU A 83 -0.39 -5.37 -1.94
N ALA A 84 -0.11 -6.39 -1.13
CA ALA A 84 -1.08 -7.03 -0.26
C ALA A 84 -0.73 -6.66 1.19
N GLU A 85 -1.64 -5.96 1.86
CA GLU A 85 -1.54 -5.57 3.25
C GLU A 85 -2.35 -6.56 4.11
N HIS A 86 -1.73 -7.10 5.18
CA HIS A 86 -2.41 -7.99 6.11
C HIS A 86 -3.55 -7.24 6.80
N HIS A 87 -4.77 -7.76 6.63
CA HIS A 87 -6.00 -7.05 6.99
C HIS A 87 -7.06 -8.02 7.53
N ALA A 88 -8.03 -7.47 8.26
CA ALA A 88 -9.20 -8.17 8.70
C ALA A 88 -10.46 -7.38 8.36
N VAL A 89 -11.51 -8.10 7.99
CA VAL A 89 -12.83 -7.55 7.71
C VAL A 89 -13.89 -8.30 8.51
N TRP A 90 -15.02 -7.65 8.76
CA TRP A 90 -16.15 -8.24 9.48
C TRP A 90 -17.01 -9.06 8.53
N GLY A 91 -17.26 -10.32 8.92
CA GLY A 91 -18.14 -11.25 8.22
C GLY A 91 -19.40 -11.51 9.02
N LYS A 92 -20.59 -11.32 8.42
CA LYS A 92 -21.88 -11.66 9.04
C LYS A 92 -22.90 -12.02 7.96
N ASP A 93 -23.67 -13.07 8.18
CA ASP A 93 -24.77 -13.54 7.31
C ASP A 93 -24.34 -13.70 5.83
N GLY A 94 -23.11 -14.16 5.60
CA GLY A 94 -22.53 -14.36 4.27
C GLY A 94 -22.01 -13.08 3.59
N ALA A 95 -22.15 -11.92 4.20
CA ALA A 95 -21.61 -10.65 3.72
C ALA A 95 -20.26 -10.31 4.39
N LEU A 96 -19.40 -9.61 3.64
CA LEU A 96 -18.15 -9.04 4.15
C LEU A 96 -18.20 -7.52 4.12
N LEU A 97 -17.68 -6.89 5.16
CA LEU A 97 -17.64 -5.44 5.31
C LEU A 97 -16.31 -5.00 5.92
N ASP A 98 -15.64 -4.03 5.30
CA ASP A 98 -14.54 -3.33 5.95
C ASP A 98 -15.10 -2.21 6.84
N ILE A 99 -14.89 -2.36 8.13
CA ILE A 99 -15.39 -1.43 9.15
C ILE A 99 -14.33 -0.46 9.65
N THR A 100 -13.11 -0.57 9.12
CA THR A 100 -12.00 0.30 9.52
C THR A 100 -12.04 1.60 8.74
N PRO A 101 -11.88 2.77 9.40
CA PRO A 101 -11.84 4.05 8.70
C PRO A 101 -10.73 4.08 7.64
N PRO A 102 -11.07 4.37 6.36
CA PRO A 102 -10.11 4.36 5.27
C PRO A 102 -9.20 5.60 5.32
N ILE A 103 -7.91 5.42 5.03
CA ILE A 103 -6.93 6.51 5.07
C ILE A 103 -7.12 7.48 3.89
N ASN A 104 -7.48 6.98 2.71
CA ASN A 104 -7.60 7.78 1.49
C ASN A 104 -9.06 7.99 1.05
N GLY A 105 -10.03 7.68 1.91
CA GLY A 105 -11.46 7.85 1.61
C GLY A 105 -12.02 6.80 0.64
N GLU A 106 -11.46 5.60 0.63
CA GLU A 106 -11.98 4.48 -0.15
C GLU A 106 -13.41 4.13 0.30
N THR A 107 -14.33 3.95 -0.65
CA THR A 107 -15.70 3.48 -0.40
C THR A 107 -15.83 1.97 -0.62
N ARG A 108 -14.83 1.38 -1.22
CA ARG A 108 -14.66 -0.08 -1.40
C ARG A 108 -13.19 -0.43 -1.42
N ILE A 109 -12.87 -1.64 -1.00
CA ILE A 109 -11.54 -2.24 -1.09
C ILE A 109 -11.58 -3.52 -1.91
N LEU A 110 -10.43 -3.90 -2.48
CA LEU A 110 -10.24 -5.25 -3.01
C LEU A 110 -9.63 -6.11 -1.92
N PHE A 111 -10.34 -7.16 -1.52
CA PHE A 111 -9.96 -8.06 -0.44
C PHE A 111 -9.77 -9.49 -0.95
N LEU A 112 -8.65 -10.11 -0.58
CA LEU A 112 -8.35 -11.52 -0.83
C LEU A 112 -8.45 -12.27 0.50
N PRO A 113 -9.46 -13.12 0.72
CA PRO A 113 -9.55 -13.93 1.94
C PRO A 113 -8.36 -14.90 2.06
N ASP A 114 -7.81 -15.00 3.26
CA ASP A 114 -6.76 -15.97 3.61
C ASP A 114 -6.89 -16.36 5.08
N PRO A 115 -7.78 -17.29 5.43
CA PRO A 115 -8.08 -17.64 6.81
C PRO A 115 -6.91 -18.27 7.56
N ALA A 116 -5.89 -18.74 6.84
CA ALA A 116 -4.67 -19.27 7.46
C ALA A 116 -3.73 -18.16 7.99
N ARG A 117 -3.97 -16.90 7.63
CA ARG A 117 -3.15 -15.75 7.99
C ARG A 117 -3.79 -14.95 9.12
N THR A 118 -3.88 -15.56 10.29
CA THR A 118 -4.47 -14.93 11.47
C THR A 118 -3.57 -13.84 12.07
N TYR A 119 -4.18 -12.94 12.84
CA TYR A 119 -3.44 -11.95 13.62
C TYR A 119 -3.03 -12.53 14.97
N ASP A 120 -1.80 -12.25 15.39
CA ASP A 120 -1.31 -12.60 16.73
C ASP A 120 -1.72 -11.51 17.73
N PHE A 121 -2.86 -11.69 18.38
CA PHE A 121 -3.36 -10.75 19.40
C PHE A 121 -2.47 -10.70 20.65
N VAL A 122 -1.77 -11.79 20.99
CA VAL A 122 -0.88 -11.83 22.17
C VAL A 122 0.40 -11.06 21.91
N GLY A 123 1.06 -11.35 20.81
CA GLY A 123 2.27 -10.64 20.38
C GLY A 123 1.99 -9.30 19.71
N GLN A 124 0.72 -8.99 19.42
CA GLN A 124 0.29 -7.82 18.64
C GLN A 124 1.06 -7.71 17.32
N LYS A 125 1.19 -8.83 16.62
CA LYS A 125 1.98 -8.95 15.38
C LYS A 125 1.10 -9.14 14.17
N ARG A 126 1.31 -8.28 13.16
CA ARG A 126 0.76 -8.44 11.82
C ARG A 126 1.77 -9.11 10.89
N LEU A 127 1.31 -9.68 9.80
CA LEU A 127 2.19 -10.17 8.76
C LEU A 127 2.76 -9.01 7.95
N ILE A 128 3.95 -9.22 7.41
CA ILE A 128 4.61 -8.25 6.53
C ILE A 128 3.86 -8.16 5.20
N ASN A 129 3.65 -6.96 4.70
CA ASN A 129 3.03 -6.73 3.41
C ASN A 129 3.83 -7.40 2.29
N ILE A 130 3.13 -7.94 1.31
CA ILE A 130 3.72 -8.57 0.13
C ILE A 130 3.66 -7.56 -1.01
N LYS A 131 4.83 -7.23 -1.61
CA LYS A 131 4.92 -6.29 -2.71
C LYS A 131 5.44 -6.97 -3.98
N LYS A 132 4.91 -6.57 -5.12
CA LYS A 132 5.34 -7.05 -6.44
C LYS A 132 5.43 -5.90 -7.43
N SER A 133 6.62 -5.69 -7.99
CA SER A 133 6.81 -4.79 -9.15
C SER A 133 6.02 -5.29 -10.35
N LEU A 134 5.41 -4.36 -11.09
CA LEU A 134 4.74 -4.65 -12.37
C LEU A 134 5.71 -4.73 -13.56
N GLY A 135 7.01 -4.54 -13.32
CA GLY A 135 8.06 -4.76 -14.31
C GLY A 135 8.20 -3.70 -15.39
N GLN A 136 7.42 -2.60 -15.32
CA GLN A 136 7.45 -1.56 -16.35
C GLN A 136 8.60 -0.55 -16.18
N PHE A 137 9.17 -0.45 -14.98
CA PHE A 137 10.22 0.51 -14.63
C PHE A 137 11.37 -0.19 -13.91
N ALA A 138 12.59 0.05 -14.36
CA ALA A 138 13.79 -0.65 -13.89
C ALA A 138 14.12 -0.34 -12.41
N SER A 139 13.77 0.85 -11.90
CA SER A 139 14.02 1.27 -10.53
C SER A 139 13.06 0.66 -9.48
N VAL A 140 11.89 0.17 -9.91
CA VAL A 140 10.85 -0.30 -8.98
C VAL A 140 11.26 -1.53 -8.17
N PRO A 141 11.89 -2.59 -8.75
CA PRO A 141 12.33 -3.74 -7.97
C PRO A 141 13.30 -3.37 -6.84
N ASP A 142 14.23 -2.45 -7.09
CA ASP A 142 15.18 -2.00 -6.06
C ASP A 142 14.47 -1.21 -4.94
N TRP A 143 13.58 -0.29 -5.30
CA TRP A 143 12.77 0.42 -4.32
C TRP A 143 11.91 -0.54 -3.46
N VAL A 144 11.25 -1.54 -4.08
CA VAL A 144 10.48 -2.56 -3.35
C VAL A 144 11.36 -3.29 -2.34
N ARG A 145 12.55 -3.73 -2.76
CA ARG A 145 13.53 -4.41 -1.89
C ARG A 145 13.94 -3.55 -0.69
N VAL A 146 14.22 -2.26 -0.93
CA VAL A 146 14.62 -1.32 0.14
C VAL A 146 13.44 -1.03 1.08
N ALA A 147 12.23 -0.83 0.54
CA ALA A 147 11.01 -0.62 1.32
C ALA A 147 10.67 -1.84 2.19
N ASP A 148 10.82 -3.06 1.66
CA ASP A 148 10.63 -4.29 2.42
C ASP A 148 11.67 -4.45 3.54
N THR A 149 12.91 -4.02 3.30
CA THR A 149 13.95 -4.03 4.34
C THR A 149 13.57 -3.11 5.50
N LEU A 150 13.11 -1.90 5.21
CA LEU A 150 12.61 -0.98 6.24
C LEU A 150 11.43 -1.59 7.00
N GLN A 151 10.44 -2.12 6.28
CA GLN A 151 9.25 -2.71 6.91
C GLN A 151 9.60 -3.88 7.81
N ARG A 152 10.45 -4.82 7.36
CA ARG A 152 10.93 -5.95 8.17
C ARG A 152 11.71 -5.48 9.41
N THR A 153 12.47 -4.41 9.27
CA THR A 153 13.23 -3.86 10.39
C THR A 153 12.31 -3.22 11.41
N ILE A 154 11.31 -2.43 10.99
CA ILE A 154 10.30 -1.87 11.88
C ILE A 154 9.55 -3.00 12.60
N GLU A 155 9.07 -4.00 11.87
CA GLU A 155 8.26 -5.10 12.42
C GLU A 155 8.99 -5.91 13.49
N ARG A 156 10.30 -6.13 13.35
CA ARG A 156 11.11 -6.80 14.38
C ARG A 156 11.17 -6.04 15.70
N HIS A 157 11.05 -4.70 15.66
CA HIS A 157 11.16 -3.81 16.80
C HIS A 157 9.79 -3.25 17.26
N SER A 158 8.67 -3.77 16.69
CA SER A 158 7.32 -3.31 16.99
C SER A 158 6.58 -4.28 17.89
N VAL A 159 5.72 -3.70 18.75
CA VAL A 159 4.62 -4.39 19.45
C VAL A 159 3.38 -3.55 19.21
N GLY A 160 2.40 -4.08 18.51
CA GLY A 160 1.25 -3.31 18.04
C GLY A 160 1.68 -2.14 17.15
N ASN A 161 1.19 -0.96 17.45
CA ASN A 161 1.55 0.29 16.75
C ASN A 161 2.74 1.02 17.38
N GLN A 162 3.37 0.46 18.42
CA GLN A 162 4.55 1.03 19.05
C GLN A 162 5.80 0.32 18.55
N PHE A 163 6.86 1.06 18.29
CA PHE A 163 8.17 0.49 17.97
C PHE A 163 9.30 1.25 18.68
N THR A 164 10.37 0.53 18.98
CA THR A 164 11.57 1.09 19.63
C THR A 164 12.78 0.77 18.77
N MET A 165 13.42 1.81 18.24
CA MET A 165 14.61 1.70 17.41
C MET A 165 15.50 2.93 17.59
N ASP A 166 16.80 2.77 17.36
CA ASP A 166 17.72 3.90 17.26
C ASP A 166 17.28 4.89 16.15
N ARG A 167 17.21 6.17 16.50
CA ARG A 167 16.73 7.21 15.58
C ARG A 167 17.61 7.39 14.35
N ASN A 168 18.94 7.23 14.51
CA ASN A 168 19.87 7.40 13.39
C ASN A 168 19.72 6.25 12.39
N HIS A 169 19.56 5.02 12.92
CA HIS A 169 19.32 3.83 12.12
C HIS A 169 18.01 3.97 11.33
N LEU A 170 16.90 4.33 11.99
CA LEU A 170 15.62 4.57 11.34
C LEU A 170 15.74 5.67 10.26
N ALA A 171 16.41 6.76 10.57
CA ALA A 171 16.62 7.87 9.62
C ALA A 171 17.47 7.44 8.41
N ALA A 172 18.47 6.56 8.60
CA ALA A 172 19.26 6.01 7.50
C ALA A 172 18.40 5.15 6.56
N LEU A 173 17.66 4.19 7.10
CA LEU A 173 16.72 3.37 6.32
C LEU A 173 15.68 4.22 5.60
N GLY A 174 15.15 5.26 6.25
CA GLY A 174 14.21 6.20 5.63
C GLY A 174 14.82 6.97 4.46
N ARG A 175 16.10 7.37 4.56
CA ARG A 175 16.81 8.01 3.43
C ARG A 175 17.00 7.04 2.26
N ASP A 176 17.34 5.80 2.52
CA ASP A 176 17.52 4.78 1.47
C ASP A 176 16.21 4.54 0.71
N VAL A 177 15.08 4.46 1.43
CA VAL A 177 13.74 4.37 0.81
C VAL A 177 13.42 5.61 -0.02
N GLN A 178 13.69 6.81 0.50
CA GLN A 178 13.44 8.05 -0.24
C GLN A 178 14.32 8.16 -1.48
N GLN A 179 15.58 7.78 -1.39
CA GLN A 179 16.51 7.80 -2.53
C GLN A 179 16.05 6.83 -3.62
N SER A 180 15.72 5.60 -3.27
CA SER A 180 15.25 4.59 -4.23
C SER A 180 13.88 4.98 -4.83
N LEU A 181 12.96 5.53 -4.03
CA LEU A 181 11.69 6.07 -4.54
C LEU A 181 11.90 7.28 -5.48
N GLY A 182 12.92 8.09 -5.20
CA GLY A 182 13.33 9.17 -6.09
C GLY A 182 13.68 8.67 -7.50
N ALA A 183 14.39 7.54 -7.61
CA ALA A 183 14.67 6.90 -8.90
C ALA A 183 13.38 6.45 -9.61
N VAL A 184 12.40 5.93 -8.87
CA VAL A 184 11.09 5.59 -9.44
C VAL A 184 10.38 6.83 -9.99
N PHE A 185 10.43 7.98 -9.30
CA PHE A 185 9.85 9.22 -9.83
C PHE A 185 10.52 9.69 -11.11
N VAL A 186 11.83 9.52 -11.23
CA VAL A 186 12.58 9.85 -12.45
C VAL A 186 12.15 8.95 -13.61
N ASP A 187 12.10 7.63 -13.40
CA ASP A 187 11.60 6.68 -14.39
C ASP A 187 10.18 7.02 -14.85
N LEU A 188 9.29 7.32 -13.91
CA LEU A 188 7.92 7.73 -14.20
C LEU A 188 7.86 9.04 -14.99
N ALA A 189 8.71 10.01 -14.66
CA ALA A 189 8.75 11.30 -15.37
C ALA A 189 9.20 11.15 -16.80
N HIS A 190 10.22 10.31 -17.06
CA HIS A 190 10.68 10.00 -18.43
C HIS A 190 9.63 9.26 -19.27
N ASN A 191 8.75 8.50 -18.62
CA ASN A 191 7.73 7.69 -19.27
C ASN A 191 6.31 8.28 -19.20
N THR A 192 6.18 9.58 -18.85
CA THR A 192 4.90 10.28 -18.79
C THR A 192 4.95 11.55 -19.63
N GLY A 193 4.14 11.59 -20.67
CA GLY A 193 4.06 12.77 -21.54
C GLY A 193 3.50 13.99 -20.81
N PRO A 194 3.85 15.22 -21.22
CA PRO A 194 3.44 16.45 -20.51
C PRO A 194 1.93 16.63 -20.45
N ASN A 195 1.19 16.08 -21.41
CA ASN A 195 -0.26 16.16 -21.48
C ASN A 195 -0.97 14.92 -20.91
N ASP A 196 -0.24 13.88 -20.55
CA ASP A 196 -0.82 12.67 -19.96
C ASP A 196 -1.37 12.93 -18.57
N ARG A 197 -2.26 12.06 -18.10
CA ARG A 197 -2.71 12.08 -16.71
C ARG A 197 -1.53 11.80 -15.78
N CYS A 198 -1.41 12.61 -14.73
CA CYS A 198 -0.31 12.49 -13.81
C CYS A 198 -0.31 11.13 -13.09
N PHE A 199 0.86 10.52 -12.97
CA PHE A 199 1.06 9.23 -12.29
C PHE A 199 0.66 9.25 -10.80
N CYS A 200 0.55 10.46 -10.18
CA CYS A 200 0.05 10.62 -8.81
C CYS A 200 -1.47 10.53 -8.70
N ARG A 201 -2.18 10.25 -9.80
CA ARG A 201 -3.63 10.05 -9.86
C ARG A 201 -4.49 11.26 -9.46
N SER A 202 -3.92 12.44 -9.39
CA SER A 202 -4.65 13.69 -9.10
C SER A 202 -5.70 14.07 -10.17
N GLY A 203 -5.76 13.34 -11.30
CA GLY A 203 -6.58 13.70 -12.46
C GLY A 203 -6.01 14.84 -13.31
N LYS A 204 -5.01 15.58 -12.83
CA LYS A 204 -4.37 16.68 -13.55
C LYS A 204 -3.39 16.15 -14.61
N LYS A 205 -3.09 16.99 -15.63
CA LYS A 205 -2.00 16.72 -16.58
C LYS A 205 -0.65 16.74 -15.87
N PHE A 206 0.27 15.86 -16.27
CA PHE A 206 1.60 15.72 -15.66
C PHE A 206 2.35 17.05 -15.59
N LYS A 207 2.40 17.82 -16.68
CA LYS A 207 3.05 19.15 -16.74
C LYS A 207 2.52 20.17 -15.74
N LYS A 208 1.27 20.00 -15.26
CA LYS A 208 0.62 20.89 -14.27
C LYS A 208 0.54 20.27 -12.88
N CYS A 209 1.26 19.17 -12.63
CA CYS A 209 1.17 18.42 -11.37
C CYS A 209 2.56 18.03 -10.86
N CYS A 210 3.05 16.82 -11.20
CA CYS A 210 4.31 16.30 -10.66
C CYS A 210 5.55 16.73 -11.48
N SER A 211 5.40 17.07 -12.77
CA SER A 211 6.53 17.48 -13.60
C SER A 211 7.34 18.65 -13.01
N PRO A 212 6.73 19.75 -12.50
CA PRO A 212 7.50 20.84 -11.89
C PRO A 212 8.22 20.45 -10.59
N LEU A 213 7.84 19.33 -9.98
CA LEU A 213 8.43 18.84 -8.73
C LEU A 213 9.63 17.91 -8.98
N ILE A 214 9.91 17.57 -10.25
CA ILE A 214 11.02 16.72 -10.67
C ILE A 214 11.87 17.51 -11.65
N GLN A 215 12.95 18.09 -11.14
CA GLN A 215 13.91 18.77 -11.99
C GLN A 215 14.83 17.71 -12.62
N LEU A 216 14.46 17.25 -13.80
CA LEU A 216 15.37 16.47 -14.63
C LEU A 216 16.50 17.42 -15.04
N LEU A 217 17.75 17.06 -14.75
CA LEU A 217 18.89 17.76 -15.32
C LEU A 217 18.76 17.63 -16.84
N ASN A 218 18.46 18.73 -17.50
CA ASN A 218 18.63 18.81 -18.94
C ASN A 218 20.11 18.57 -19.21
N CYS A 219 20.49 17.36 -19.64
CA CYS A 219 21.75 17.18 -20.36
C CYS A 219 21.60 18.04 -21.61
N GLY A 220 22.24 19.21 -21.57
CA GLY A 220 22.28 20.12 -22.70
C GLY A 220 22.74 19.35 -23.93
N SER A 221 21.89 19.38 -24.95
CA SER A 221 22.34 19.23 -26.33
C SER A 221 23.15 20.50 -26.67
N GLU A 222 24.45 20.45 -26.50
CA GLU A 222 25.38 21.24 -27.29
C GLU A 222 25.68 20.52 -28.59
#